data_fb46bd6192131f691ccc776896ad9dcb
#
_entry.id   fb46bd6192131f691ccc776896ad9dcb
#
_cell.length_a   1.000
_cell.length_b   1.000
_cell.length_c   1.000
_cell.angle_alpha   90.00
_cell.angle_beta   90.00
_cell.angle_gamma   90.00
#
_symmetry.space_group_name_H-M   'P 1'
#
loop_
_entity.id
_entity.type
_entity.pdbx_description
1 polymer ?
#
loop_
_entity_poly.entity_id
_entity_poly.type
_entity_poly.pdbx_seq_one_letter_code
_entity_poly.pdbx_strand_id
1 'polypeptide(L)'
;MKEKQVKTIPDEVIRAIRGQRVILDSDLAAIYGVATKDLNKAISRNIARFPADFVFRLVLEEVIDLRFQIGTSKPGRGGRRYLPYAFTEHGAIMAATVLNSPKAVEMSVFVMRAFVKMRE
;
A
#
# COMPACT_ATOMS: atom_id res chain seq x y z
N MET A 1 -7.97 -12.37 27.97
CA MET A 1 -7.94 -12.29 27.36
C MET A 1 -7.42 -11.83 26.67
N LYS A 2 -7.18 -11.85 26.15
CA LYS A 2 -6.67 -11.55 25.47
C LYS A 2 -6.90 -10.59 24.81
N GLU A 3 -6.39 -9.91 24.56
CA GLU A 3 -6.58 -9.00 24.09
C GLU A 3 -6.85 -9.07 22.86
N LYS A 4 -7.20 -8.63 22.36
CA LYS A 4 -7.54 -8.66 21.27
C LYS A 4 -6.77 -7.89 20.45
N GLN A 5 -6.49 -8.18 19.40
CA GLN A 5 -5.81 -7.48 18.58
C GLN A 5 -6.65 -6.53 17.95
N VAL A 6 -6.30 -5.32 17.88
CA VAL A 6 -7.09 -4.33 17.24
C VAL A 6 -6.68 -4.33 15.81
N LYS A 7 -7.54 -4.67 14.95
CA LYS A 7 -7.23 -4.71 13.54
C LYS A 7 -7.59 -3.39 12.91
N THR A 8 -6.76 -2.41 13.11
CA THR A 8 -6.98 -1.11 12.49
C THR A 8 -5.79 -0.80 11.63
N ILE A 9 -6.01 0.05 10.66
CA ILE A 9 -4.96 0.51 9.77
C ILE A 9 -4.53 1.88 10.27
N PRO A 10 -3.26 2.05 10.62
CA PRO A 10 -2.81 3.36 11.07
C PRO A 10 -3.03 4.41 9.99
N ASP A 11 -3.51 5.58 10.39
CA ASP A 11 -3.79 6.62 9.43
C ASP A 11 -2.56 6.99 8.61
N GLU A 12 -1.39 6.93 9.21
CA GLU A 12 -0.19 7.36 8.50
C GLU A 12 0.20 6.48 7.33
N VAL A 13 -0.37 5.29 7.17
CA VAL A 13 -0.04 4.51 5.99
C VAL A 13 -0.77 5.02 4.76
N ILE A 14 -1.84 5.81 4.94
CA ILE A 14 -2.54 6.39 3.80
C ILE A 14 -1.95 7.76 3.57
N ARG A 15 -1.26 7.91 2.47
CA ARG A 15 -0.55 9.13 2.16
C ARG A 15 -1.19 9.86 0.99
N ALA A 16 -0.95 11.14 0.88
CA ALA A 16 -1.46 11.92 -0.25
C ALA A 16 -0.34 12.10 -1.25
N ILE A 17 -0.48 11.54 -2.42
CA ILE A 17 0.51 11.64 -3.49
C ILE A 17 -0.23 11.93 -4.78
N ARG A 18 0.21 12.97 -5.49
CA ARG A 18 -0.43 13.39 -6.74
C ARG A 18 -1.90 13.70 -6.54
N GLY A 19 -2.22 14.26 -5.36
CA GLY A 19 -3.61 14.61 -5.08
C GLY A 19 -4.50 13.41 -4.80
N GLN A 20 -3.93 12.24 -4.62
CA GLN A 20 -4.71 11.04 -4.36
C GLN A 20 -4.28 10.40 -3.06
N ARG A 21 -5.17 9.72 -2.39
CA ARG A 21 -4.84 8.99 -1.20
C ARG A 21 -4.40 7.61 -1.62
N VAL A 22 -3.24 7.19 -1.16
CA VAL A 22 -2.65 5.92 -1.58
C VAL A 22 -1.98 5.20 -0.41
N ILE A 23 -1.74 3.92 -0.59
CA ILE A 23 -0.92 3.12 0.32
C ILE A 23 0.24 2.58 -0.51
N LEU A 24 1.45 2.68 0.03
CA LEU A 24 2.61 2.17 -0.68
C LEU A 24 2.66 0.65 -0.63
N ASP A 25 3.33 0.05 -1.60
CA ASP A 25 3.35 -1.41 -1.74
C ASP A 25 3.89 -2.12 -0.50
N SER A 26 4.93 -1.61 0.13
CA SER A 26 5.47 -2.28 1.31
C SER A 26 4.50 -2.25 2.47
N ASP A 27 3.75 -1.16 2.61
CA ASP A 27 2.76 -1.06 3.68
C ASP A 27 1.58 -1.97 3.38
N LEU A 28 1.13 -2.01 2.14
CA LEU A 28 0.00 -2.85 1.78
C LEU A 28 0.36 -4.32 1.92
N ALA A 29 1.58 -4.70 1.52
CA ALA A 29 2.05 -6.07 1.65
C ALA A 29 2.06 -6.48 3.11
N ALA A 30 2.54 -5.61 3.99
CA ALA A 30 2.56 -5.90 5.42
C ALA A 30 1.15 -6.11 5.96
N ILE A 31 0.21 -5.27 5.54
CA ILE A 31 -1.18 -5.38 5.98
C ILE A 31 -1.77 -6.71 5.51
N TYR A 32 -1.50 -7.10 4.28
CA TYR A 32 -2.06 -8.33 3.73
C TYR A 32 -1.23 -9.58 4.08
N GLY A 33 -0.13 -9.40 4.81
CA GLY A 33 0.62 -10.54 5.31
C GLY A 33 1.47 -11.25 4.26
N VAL A 34 1.95 -10.52 3.27
CA VAL A 34 2.80 -11.09 2.25
C VAL A 34 4.05 -10.23 2.08
N ALA A 35 5.07 -10.79 1.44
CA ALA A 35 6.26 -10.01 1.14
C ALA A 35 5.95 -9.02 0.02
N THR A 36 6.63 -7.88 0.03
CA THR A 36 6.40 -6.87 -1.00
C THR A 36 6.63 -7.45 -2.40
N LYS A 37 7.66 -8.25 -2.56
CA LYS A 37 7.93 -8.82 -3.88
C LYS A 37 6.81 -9.74 -4.33
N ASP A 38 6.18 -10.43 -3.40
CA ASP A 38 5.10 -11.34 -3.75
C ASP A 38 3.86 -10.55 -4.15
N LEU A 39 3.60 -9.44 -3.46
CA LEU A 39 2.50 -8.57 -3.84
C LEU A 39 2.75 -8.04 -5.25
N ASN A 40 3.94 -7.52 -5.50
CA ASN A 40 4.23 -6.94 -6.80
C ASN A 40 4.20 -7.98 -7.92
N LYS A 41 4.56 -9.22 -7.61
CA LYS A 41 4.49 -10.28 -8.59
C LYS A 41 3.03 -10.60 -8.92
N ALA A 42 2.16 -10.61 -7.91
CA ALA A 42 0.75 -10.86 -8.15
C ALA A 42 0.14 -9.75 -9.02
N ILE A 43 0.56 -8.50 -8.80
CA ILE A 43 0.07 -7.40 -9.62
C ILE A 43 0.54 -7.57 -11.06
N SER A 44 1.81 -7.91 -11.26
CA SER A 44 2.33 -8.10 -12.61
C SER A 44 1.59 -9.20 -13.36
N ARG A 45 1.26 -10.27 -12.66
CA ARG A 45 0.56 -11.37 -13.29
C ARG A 45 -0.88 -11.05 -13.60
N ASN A 46 -1.41 -10.00 -12.99
CA ASN A 46 -2.80 -9.61 -13.18
C ASN A 46 -2.89 -8.16 -13.63
N ILE A 47 -1.91 -7.73 -14.40
CA ILE A 47 -1.78 -6.30 -14.73
C ILE A 47 -3.02 -5.71 -15.38
N ALA A 48 -3.79 -6.50 -16.09
CA ALA A 48 -5.01 -5.98 -16.72
C ALA A 48 -6.04 -5.52 -15.70
N ARG A 49 -5.90 -5.94 -14.44
CA ARG A 49 -6.83 -5.52 -13.41
C ARG A 49 -6.37 -4.28 -12.68
N PHE A 50 -5.22 -3.71 -13.10
CA PHE A 50 -4.64 -2.58 -12.39
C PHE A 50 -4.37 -1.42 -13.34
N PRO A 51 -5.43 -0.73 -13.75
CA PRO A 51 -5.24 0.44 -14.59
C PRO A 51 -4.54 1.56 -13.83
N ALA A 52 -4.14 2.60 -14.53
CA ALA A 52 -3.32 3.67 -13.95
C ALA A 52 -3.98 4.37 -12.75
N ASP A 53 -5.30 4.35 -12.68
CA ASP A 53 -5.98 4.96 -11.53
C ASP A 53 -6.12 3.99 -10.35
N PHE A 54 -5.61 2.76 -10.48
CA PHE A 54 -5.62 1.79 -9.38
C PHE A 54 -4.22 1.71 -8.76
N VAL A 55 -3.17 1.74 -9.59
CA VAL A 55 -1.81 1.62 -9.09
C VAL A 55 -0.88 2.39 -10.02
N PHE A 56 0.12 3.03 -9.44
CA PHE A 56 1.13 3.71 -10.25
C PHE A 56 2.46 3.64 -9.52
N ARG A 57 3.54 3.78 -10.29
CA ARG A 57 4.86 3.74 -9.71
C ARG A 57 5.29 5.15 -9.38
N LEU A 58 5.89 5.34 -8.20
CA LEU A 58 6.35 6.67 -7.82
C LEU A 58 7.59 7.03 -8.61
N VAL A 59 7.85 8.33 -8.71
CA VAL A 59 9.10 8.80 -9.28
C VAL A 59 10.02 9.16 -8.12
N LEU A 60 11.29 9.32 -8.42
CA LEU A 60 12.28 9.54 -7.38
C LEU A 60 11.99 10.73 -6.48
N GLU A 61 11.55 11.83 -7.06
CA GLU A 61 11.25 13.01 -6.26
C GLU A 61 10.17 12.74 -5.24
N GLU A 62 9.20 11.90 -5.60
CA GLU A 62 8.13 11.57 -4.66
C GLU A 62 8.66 10.75 -3.51
N VAL A 63 9.59 9.84 -3.78
CA VAL A 63 10.18 9.02 -2.74
C VAL A 63 11.00 9.89 -1.79
N ILE A 64 11.76 10.82 -2.34
CA ILE A 64 12.55 11.72 -1.52
C ILE A 64 11.65 12.55 -0.61
N ASP A 65 10.57 13.08 -1.15
CA ASP A 65 9.63 13.86 -0.37
C ASP A 65 9.06 13.05 0.78
N LEU A 66 8.71 11.80 0.52
CA LEU A 66 8.18 10.95 1.56
C LEU A 66 9.18 10.72 2.67
N ARG A 67 10.45 10.55 2.33
CA ARG A 67 11.47 10.35 3.34
C ARG A 67 11.58 11.55 4.26
N PHE A 68 11.49 12.73 3.71
CA PHE A 68 11.55 13.91 4.53
C PHE A 68 10.32 14.02 5.40
N GLN A 69 9.17 13.70 4.87
CA GLN A 69 7.94 13.81 5.64
C GLN A 69 7.92 12.87 6.84
N ILE A 70 8.46 11.68 6.70
CA ILE A 70 8.44 10.75 7.80
C ILE A 70 9.70 10.82 8.65
N GLY A 71 10.57 11.78 8.37
CA GLY A 71 11.68 12.03 9.25
C GLY A 71 12.87 11.10 9.13
N THR A 72 12.90 10.28 8.11
CA THR A 72 14.04 9.41 7.98
C THR A 72 15.02 10.03 7.04
N SER A 73 16.25 10.13 7.45
CA SER A 73 17.22 10.71 6.59
C SER A 73 18.13 9.63 6.06
N LYS A 74 17.87 8.37 6.42
CA LYS A 74 18.72 7.38 6.02
C LYS A 74 18.56 7.08 4.61
N PRO A 75 19.45 7.18 3.79
CA PRO A 75 19.36 6.89 2.40
C PRO A 75 19.03 5.44 2.33
N GLY A 76 18.32 5.14 1.47
CA GLY A 76 17.90 3.79 1.35
C GLY A 76 19.07 2.93 1.27
N ARG A 77 19.25 2.07 2.12
CA ARG A 77 20.24 1.33 2.11
C ARG A 77 20.11 0.56 1.04
N GLY A 78 20.70 0.09 0.61
CA GLY A 78 20.56 -0.73 -0.42
C GLY A 78 20.15 -0.09 -1.63
N GLY A 79 20.16 1.02 -1.65
CA GLY A 79 19.84 1.62 -2.79
C GLY A 79 18.80 1.03 -3.53
N ARG A 80 17.76 1.11 -3.25
CA ARG A 80 16.73 0.74 -3.86
C ARG A 80 16.88 0.79 -5.27
N ARG A 81 16.78 -0.12 -5.89
CA ARG A 81 16.87 -0.12 -7.21
C ARG A 81 15.63 0.16 -7.86
N TYR A 82 14.52 -0.04 -7.32
CA TYR A 82 13.27 0.25 -7.97
C TYR A 82 12.45 1.13 -7.09
N LEU A 83 11.52 1.84 -7.68
CA LEU A 83 10.66 2.75 -6.96
C LEU A 83 9.38 2.05 -6.57
N PRO A 84 8.78 2.43 -5.44
CA PRO A 84 7.60 1.71 -4.98
C PRO A 84 6.36 1.99 -5.80
N TYR A 85 5.41 1.08 -5.70
CA TYR A 85 4.11 1.30 -6.28
C TYR A 85 3.22 1.94 -5.22
N ALA A 86 2.29 2.74 -5.66
CA ALA A 86 1.28 3.36 -4.81
C ALA A 86 -0.08 2.84 -5.25
N PHE A 87 -0.87 2.38 -4.30
CA PHE A 87 -2.18 1.81 -4.57
C PHE A 87 -3.26 2.76 -4.09
N THR A 88 -4.17 3.14 -4.98
CA THR A 88 -5.34 3.91 -4.56
C THR A 88 -6.30 2.97 -3.85
N GLU A 89 -7.41 3.49 -3.38
CA GLU A 89 -8.40 2.64 -2.72
C GLU A 89 -8.81 1.47 -3.60
N HIS A 90 -9.14 1.75 -4.86
CA HIS A 90 -9.55 0.68 -5.77
C HIS A 90 -8.43 -0.32 -6.01
N GLY A 91 -7.20 0.18 -6.13
CA GLY A 91 -6.06 -0.71 -6.35
C GLY A 91 -5.77 -1.58 -5.14
N ALA A 92 -5.91 -1.01 -3.94
CA ALA A 92 -5.66 -1.76 -2.72
C ALA A 92 -6.67 -2.89 -2.56
N ILE A 93 -7.93 -2.63 -2.90
CA ILE A 93 -8.96 -3.65 -2.80
C ILE A 93 -8.78 -4.71 -3.89
N MET A 94 -8.44 -4.28 -5.11
CA MET A 94 -8.18 -5.24 -6.18
C MET A 94 -7.00 -6.13 -5.83
N ALA A 95 -5.99 -5.59 -5.13
CA ALA A 95 -4.84 -6.39 -4.72
C ALA A 95 -5.28 -7.52 -3.81
N ALA A 96 -6.21 -7.25 -2.89
CA ALA A 96 -6.70 -8.30 -2.01
C ALA A 96 -7.42 -9.37 -2.81
N THR A 97 -8.13 -8.95 -3.84
CA THR A 97 -8.85 -9.89 -4.70
C THR A 97 -7.91 -10.83 -5.43
N VAL A 98 -6.82 -10.30 -5.99
CA VAL A 98 -5.90 -11.16 -6.74
C VAL A 98 -5.03 -12.01 -5.81
N LEU A 99 -4.72 -11.53 -4.61
CA LEU A 99 -3.98 -12.34 -3.64
C LEU A 99 -4.87 -13.46 -3.12
N ASN A 100 -6.13 -13.17 -2.97
CA ASN A 100 -7.15 -14.15 -2.60
C ASN A 100 -6.76 -15.06 -1.43
N SER A 101 -6.09 -14.51 -0.44
CA SER A 101 -5.77 -15.26 0.77
C SER A 101 -6.75 -14.84 1.86
N PRO A 102 -7.00 -15.70 2.85
CA PRO A 102 -7.91 -15.33 3.93
C PRO A 102 -7.48 -14.05 4.63
N LYS A 103 -6.19 -13.87 4.82
CA LYS A 103 -5.69 -12.68 5.48
C LYS A 103 -5.95 -11.43 4.64
N ALA A 104 -5.69 -11.50 3.35
CA ALA A 104 -5.89 -10.33 2.49
C ALA A 104 -7.37 -9.98 2.42
N VAL A 105 -8.24 -10.98 2.31
CA VAL A 105 -9.67 -10.74 2.26
C VAL A 105 -10.12 -10.08 3.57
N GLU A 106 -9.70 -10.63 4.68
CA GLU A 106 -10.07 -10.07 5.97
C GLU A 106 -9.60 -8.64 6.10
N MET A 107 -8.35 -8.39 5.78
CA MET A 107 -7.78 -7.05 5.99
C MET A 107 -8.29 -6.03 4.98
N SER A 108 -8.80 -6.47 3.84
CA SER A 108 -9.32 -5.53 2.85
C SER A 108 -10.48 -4.71 3.40
N VAL A 109 -11.24 -5.28 4.34
CA VAL A 109 -12.35 -4.55 4.96
C VAL A 109 -11.79 -3.36 5.74
N PHE A 110 -10.70 -3.59 6.47
CA PHE A 110 -10.13 -2.51 7.27
C PHE A 110 -9.43 -1.47 6.39
N VAL A 111 -8.84 -1.92 5.28
CA VAL A 111 -8.24 -1.00 4.32
C VAL A 111 -9.32 -0.10 3.73
N MET A 112 -10.44 -0.69 3.33
CA MET A 112 -11.52 0.10 2.77
C MET A 112 -12.04 1.11 3.78
N ARG A 113 -12.24 0.69 5.03
CA ARG A 113 -12.71 1.58 6.06
C ARG A 113 -11.75 2.74 6.31
N ALA A 114 -10.45 2.45 6.25
CA ALA A 114 -9.45 3.50 6.44
C ALA A 114 -9.53 4.55 5.34
N PHE A 115 -9.70 4.12 4.09
CA PHE A 115 -9.85 5.07 2.99
C PHE A 115 -11.12 5.89 3.13
N VAL A 116 -12.22 5.25 3.52
CA VAL A 116 -13.48 5.96 3.67
C VAL A 116 -13.34 7.01 4.77
N LYS A 117 -12.69 6.64 5.87
CA LYS A 117 -12.48 7.57 6.97
C LYS A 117 -11.69 8.79 6.52
N MET A 118 -10.70 8.59 5.69
CA MET A 118 -9.86 9.70 5.25
C MET A 118 -10.58 10.65 4.30
N ARG A 119 -11.71 10.24 3.77
CA ARG A 119 -12.46 11.12 2.90
C ARG A 119 -13.37 12.06 3.66
N GLU A 120 -13.57 11.85 4.95
CA GLU A 120 -14.51 12.65 5.72
C GLU A 120 -13.87 13.90 6.33
#